data_b900f0ab6fd42d3f35949c02f5ddf701
#
_entry.id   b900f0ab6fd42d3f35949c02f5ddf701
#
_cell.length_a   1.000
_cell.length_b   1.000
_cell.length_c   1.000
_cell.angle_alpha   90.00
_cell.angle_beta   90.00
_cell.angle_gamma   90.00
#
_symmetry.space_group_name_H-M   'P 1'
#
loop_
_entity.id
_entity.type
_entity.pdbx_description
1 polymer ?
#
loop_
_entity_poly.entity_id
_entity_poly.type
_entity_poly.pdbx_seq_one_letter_code
_entity_poly.pdbx_strand_id
1 'polypeptide(L)'
;MEIAIVLLAIAVLFIIKTVKVVPQQNAWVVERLGKFHASLTPGLNFVVPFIDKVIQKHSLKEIPLDVPSQVCITRDNTQLQVDGILYFQVTDPKLASYGSSNYIIAVTQLAQTSLRSVIGKLELDKTFEERDIINAQVVAAIDEAALNWGVKVLRYEIKDLTPPNEILHAMQSQITAEREKRALIAASEGRRQEQINIATGEREAFIARSEGEKQAVINKAEGDAASILAVAEATAQAIERIASAIQKPGGEQAVQLKVAEQAVIAYSKVAQDAKTTLIVPGNMTEVSSLIASAMQMVTRVRHQMTQVVDLYRSPYFFTTTTGSFAHF
;
A
#
# COMPACT_ATOMS: atom_id res chain seq x y z
N MET A 1 88.32 -11.11 -34.69
CA MET A 1 87.26 -10.08 -34.51
C MET A 1 85.89 -10.64 -34.90
N GLU A 2 85.77 -11.27 -36.04
CA GLU A 2 84.48 -11.80 -36.58
C GLU A 2 83.84 -12.89 -35.69
N ILE A 3 84.66 -13.86 -35.19
CA ILE A 3 84.20 -14.92 -34.29
C ILE A 3 83.63 -14.37 -32.99
N ALA A 4 84.25 -13.31 -32.43
CA ALA A 4 83.80 -12.66 -31.21
C ALA A 4 82.44 -11.97 -31.42
N ILE A 5 82.21 -11.33 -32.58
CA ILE A 5 80.94 -10.69 -32.95
C ILE A 5 79.82 -11.73 -33.11
N VAL A 6 80.13 -12.89 -33.72
CA VAL A 6 79.16 -13.99 -33.88
C VAL A 6 78.79 -14.58 -32.51
N LEU A 7 79.75 -14.82 -31.60
CA LEU A 7 79.49 -15.30 -30.26
C LEU A 7 78.65 -14.32 -29.43
N LEU A 8 78.92 -13.00 -29.57
CA LEU A 8 78.14 -11.98 -28.89
C LEU A 8 76.72 -11.95 -29.43
N ALA A 9 76.51 -12.05 -30.77
CA ALA A 9 75.19 -12.10 -31.35
C ALA A 9 74.37 -13.31 -30.91
N ILE A 10 75.01 -14.49 -30.82
CA ILE A 10 74.43 -15.72 -30.29
C ILE A 10 74.05 -15.53 -28.81
N ALA A 11 74.88 -14.93 -28.00
CA ALA A 11 74.62 -14.71 -26.58
C ALA A 11 73.44 -13.73 -26.40
N VAL A 12 73.35 -12.64 -27.15
CA VAL A 12 72.25 -11.72 -27.13
C VAL A 12 70.94 -12.39 -27.58
N LEU A 13 70.99 -13.18 -28.62
CA LEU A 13 69.80 -13.91 -29.12
C LEU A 13 69.31 -14.97 -28.09
N PHE A 14 70.24 -15.60 -27.39
CA PHE A 14 69.94 -16.54 -26.29
C PHE A 14 69.24 -15.78 -25.12
N ILE A 15 69.78 -14.65 -24.70
CA ILE A 15 69.15 -13.81 -23.62
C ILE A 15 67.77 -13.38 -24.01
N ILE A 16 67.54 -12.90 -25.28
CA ILE A 16 66.21 -12.47 -25.75
C ILE A 16 65.23 -13.63 -25.74
N LYS A 17 65.64 -14.82 -26.07
CA LYS A 17 64.76 -16.03 -26.04
C LYS A 17 64.49 -16.56 -24.62
N THR A 18 65.36 -16.29 -23.70
CA THR A 18 65.22 -16.69 -22.26
C THR A 18 64.15 -15.92 -21.55
N VAL A 19 63.98 -14.64 -21.91
CA VAL A 19 63.01 -13.78 -21.25
C VAL A 19 61.62 -13.93 -21.87
N LYS A 20 60.63 -14.24 -21.05
CA LYS A 20 59.23 -14.33 -21.40
C LYS A 20 58.41 -13.39 -20.54
N VAL A 21 57.65 -12.50 -21.17
CA VAL A 21 56.71 -11.62 -20.47
C VAL A 21 55.30 -12.23 -20.56
N VAL A 22 54.72 -12.59 -19.42
CA VAL A 22 53.36 -13.13 -19.34
C VAL A 22 52.41 -12.00 -19.05
N PRO A 23 51.36 -11.77 -19.85
CA PRO A 23 50.36 -10.74 -19.58
C PRO A 23 49.60 -11.02 -18.29
N GLN A 24 49.05 -9.95 -17.67
CA GLN A 24 48.18 -10.05 -16.50
C GLN A 24 46.95 -10.95 -16.80
N GLN A 25 46.53 -11.74 -15.81
CA GLN A 25 45.41 -12.69 -15.94
C GLN A 25 45.66 -13.80 -17.00
N ASN A 26 46.93 -14.17 -17.22
CA ASN A 26 47.32 -15.35 -18.00
C ASN A 26 48.29 -16.18 -17.20
N ALA A 27 48.26 -17.50 -17.44
CA ALA A 27 49.25 -18.42 -16.94
C ALA A 27 49.70 -19.35 -18.05
N TRP A 28 51.05 -19.52 -18.17
CA TRP A 28 51.63 -20.36 -19.20
C TRP A 28 52.27 -21.60 -18.56
N VAL A 29 51.93 -22.76 -19.05
CA VAL A 29 52.47 -24.03 -18.57
C VAL A 29 53.71 -24.38 -19.35
N VAL A 30 54.82 -24.64 -18.65
CA VAL A 30 56.12 -24.96 -19.19
C VAL A 30 56.49 -26.39 -18.84
N GLU A 31 56.90 -27.11 -19.88
CA GLU A 31 57.51 -28.41 -19.75
C GLU A 31 59.02 -28.32 -19.97
N ARG A 32 59.75 -29.13 -19.20
CA ARG A 32 61.15 -29.37 -19.39
C ARG A 32 61.37 -30.84 -19.76
N LEU A 33 61.83 -31.08 -20.96
CA LEU A 33 62.05 -32.44 -21.47
C LEU A 33 60.85 -33.40 -21.31
N GLY A 34 59.63 -32.87 -21.57
CA GLY A 34 58.39 -33.65 -21.50
C GLY A 34 57.81 -33.83 -20.06
N LYS A 35 58.40 -33.19 -19.08
CA LYS A 35 57.84 -33.15 -17.72
C LYS A 35 57.38 -31.75 -17.32
N PHE A 36 56.29 -31.66 -16.59
CA PHE A 36 55.87 -30.40 -16.01
C PHE A 36 57.01 -29.75 -15.19
N HIS A 37 57.35 -28.55 -15.48
CA HIS A 37 58.39 -27.81 -14.77
C HIS A 37 57.83 -26.71 -13.90
N ALA A 38 57.08 -25.80 -14.50
CA ALA A 38 56.49 -24.66 -13.78
C ALA A 38 55.30 -24.06 -14.52
N SER A 39 54.41 -23.36 -13.80
CA SER A 39 53.41 -22.46 -14.34
C SER A 39 53.93 -21.04 -14.23
N LEU A 40 54.15 -20.36 -15.35
CA LEU A 40 54.59 -18.96 -15.38
C LEU A 40 53.47 -18.04 -14.98
N THR A 41 53.69 -17.29 -13.92
CA THR A 41 52.77 -16.25 -13.44
C THR A 41 52.92 -14.95 -14.24
N PRO A 42 51.95 -14.02 -14.15
CA PRO A 42 52.06 -12.72 -14.80
C PRO A 42 53.33 -11.97 -14.40
N GLY A 43 53.96 -11.38 -15.41
CA GLY A 43 55.21 -10.61 -15.21
C GLY A 43 56.38 -11.18 -16.03
N LEU A 44 57.59 -10.86 -15.60
CA LEU A 44 58.81 -11.27 -16.25
C LEU A 44 59.25 -12.61 -15.72
N ASN A 45 59.42 -13.61 -16.64
CA ASN A 45 59.78 -14.97 -16.30
C ASN A 45 60.98 -15.38 -17.16
N PHE A 46 61.85 -16.27 -16.60
CA PHE A 46 63.04 -16.78 -17.26
C PHE A 46 62.80 -18.24 -17.64
N VAL A 47 63.00 -18.57 -18.88
CA VAL A 47 62.80 -19.88 -19.45
C VAL A 47 64.07 -20.28 -20.22
N VAL A 48 64.58 -21.51 -19.96
CA VAL A 48 65.79 -21.95 -20.67
C VAL A 48 65.46 -22.34 -22.10
N PRO A 49 65.92 -21.58 -23.11
CA PRO A 49 65.62 -21.88 -24.49
C PRO A 49 66.16 -23.25 -24.86
N PHE A 50 65.48 -23.92 -25.81
CA PHE A 50 65.72 -25.30 -26.29
C PHE A 50 65.33 -26.44 -25.30
N ILE A 51 65.41 -26.23 -24.01
CA ILE A 51 65.04 -27.25 -22.98
C ILE A 51 63.63 -27.08 -22.51
N ASP A 52 63.22 -25.84 -22.26
CA ASP A 52 61.88 -25.48 -21.75
C ASP A 52 60.96 -25.10 -22.92
N LYS A 53 59.79 -25.71 -22.93
CA LYS A 53 58.77 -25.46 -23.96
C LYS A 53 57.45 -25.02 -23.29
N VAL A 54 56.93 -23.87 -23.73
CA VAL A 54 55.56 -23.46 -23.38
C VAL A 54 54.59 -24.32 -24.17
N ILE A 55 53.79 -25.17 -23.46
CA ILE A 55 52.84 -26.08 -24.10
C ILE A 55 51.47 -25.41 -24.24
N GLN A 56 50.97 -24.85 -23.15
CA GLN A 56 49.67 -24.23 -23.15
C GLN A 56 49.69 -22.86 -22.47
N LYS A 57 48.78 -22.01 -22.97
CA LYS A 57 48.55 -20.67 -22.41
C LYS A 57 47.09 -20.58 -21.96
N HIS A 58 46.87 -20.43 -20.69
CA HIS A 58 45.55 -20.35 -20.11
C HIS A 58 45.21 -18.90 -19.75
N SER A 59 44.00 -18.46 -20.05
CA SER A 59 43.42 -17.25 -19.51
C SER A 59 42.82 -17.59 -18.14
N LEU A 60 43.16 -16.78 -17.13
CA LEU A 60 42.57 -16.88 -15.78
C LEU A 60 41.34 -16.00 -15.62
N LYS A 61 40.91 -15.36 -16.71
CA LYS A 61 39.68 -14.55 -16.74
C LYS A 61 38.47 -15.47 -16.78
N GLU A 62 37.34 -14.95 -16.34
CA GLU A 62 36.04 -15.56 -16.55
C GLU A 62 35.76 -15.69 -18.07
N ILE A 63 35.37 -16.88 -18.48
CA ILE A 63 35.08 -17.20 -19.89
C ILE A 63 33.63 -17.70 -19.96
N PRO A 64 32.77 -17.03 -20.76
CA PRO A 64 31.46 -17.58 -21.10
C PRO A 64 31.62 -18.73 -22.07
N LEU A 65 30.94 -19.84 -21.80
CA LEU A 65 30.90 -21.03 -22.65
C LEU A 65 29.47 -21.34 -23.01
N ASP A 66 29.13 -21.27 -24.27
CA ASP A 66 27.81 -21.62 -24.75
C ASP A 66 27.63 -23.14 -24.69
N VAL A 67 26.58 -23.58 -23.99
CA VAL A 67 26.21 -24.99 -23.89
C VAL A 67 25.16 -25.26 -24.95
N PRO A 68 25.47 -26.14 -25.92
CA PRO A 68 24.56 -26.40 -27.04
C PRO A 68 23.21 -26.89 -26.57
N SER A 69 22.17 -26.48 -27.28
CA SER A 69 20.80 -26.89 -27.02
C SER A 69 20.64 -28.41 -27.06
N GLN A 70 19.88 -28.94 -26.11
CA GLN A 70 19.57 -30.35 -26.01
C GLN A 70 18.12 -30.58 -25.60
N VAL A 71 17.59 -31.73 -25.98
CA VAL A 71 16.26 -32.17 -25.54
C VAL A 71 16.37 -32.89 -24.19
N CYS A 72 15.64 -32.40 -23.20
CA CYS A 72 15.45 -33.00 -21.90
C CYS A 72 14.00 -33.48 -21.75
N ILE A 73 13.78 -34.49 -20.91
CA ILE A 73 12.44 -34.98 -20.58
C ILE A 73 12.20 -34.65 -19.12
N THR A 74 11.16 -33.92 -18.83
CA THR A 74 10.74 -33.56 -17.49
C THR A 74 10.08 -34.73 -16.75
N ARG A 75 9.82 -34.62 -15.45
CA ARG A 75 9.20 -35.65 -14.63
C ARG A 75 7.80 -36.03 -15.13
N ASP A 76 7.04 -35.07 -15.67
CA ASP A 76 5.73 -35.24 -16.27
C ASP A 76 5.76 -35.71 -17.74
N ASN A 77 6.91 -36.25 -18.16
CA ASN A 77 7.15 -36.83 -19.50
C ASN A 77 7.01 -35.84 -20.67
N THR A 78 7.21 -34.57 -20.41
CA THR A 78 7.19 -33.53 -21.45
C THR A 78 8.61 -33.34 -22.00
N GLN A 79 8.73 -33.26 -23.33
CA GLN A 79 9.98 -32.92 -24.00
C GLN A 79 10.20 -31.41 -23.90
N LEU A 80 11.41 -31.01 -23.53
CA LEU A 80 11.81 -29.63 -23.38
C LEU A 80 13.17 -29.42 -24.04
N GLN A 81 13.26 -28.50 -24.97
CA GLN A 81 14.53 -28.08 -25.55
C GLN A 81 15.14 -27.00 -24.67
N VAL A 82 16.38 -27.20 -24.24
CA VAL A 82 17.06 -26.32 -23.27
C VAL A 82 18.47 -26.02 -23.76
N ASP A 83 18.84 -24.76 -23.69
CA ASP A 83 20.19 -24.24 -23.87
C ASP A 83 20.59 -23.31 -22.74
N GLY A 84 21.89 -23.09 -22.60
CA GLY A 84 22.38 -22.24 -21.52
C GLY A 84 23.81 -21.77 -21.75
N ILE A 85 24.26 -20.91 -20.85
CA ILE A 85 25.61 -20.37 -20.83
C ILE A 85 26.25 -20.70 -19.49
N LEU A 86 27.44 -21.30 -19.58
CA LEU A 86 28.26 -21.59 -18.42
C LEU A 86 29.40 -20.57 -18.30
N TYR A 87 29.57 -20.03 -17.11
CA TYR A 87 30.67 -19.13 -16.81
C TYR A 87 31.69 -19.84 -15.94
N PHE A 88 32.91 -19.95 -16.41
CA PHE A 88 33.97 -20.61 -15.69
C PHE A 88 35.30 -19.84 -15.79
N GLN A 89 36.21 -20.15 -14.88
CA GLN A 89 37.57 -19.67 -14.90
C GLN A 89 38.57 -20.80 -14.60
N VAL A 90 39.75 -20.69 -15.17
CA VAL A 90 40.85 -21.60 -14.86
C VAL A 90 41.50 -21.17 -13.54
N THR A 91 41.48 -22.04 -12.53
CA THR A 91 42.08 -21.78 -11.23
C THR A 91 43.47 -22.38 -11.13
N ASP A 92 43.64 -23.62 -11.63
CA ASP A 92 44.96 -24.28 -11.67
C ASP A 92 45.35 -24.60 -13.12
N PRO A 93 46.31 -23.85 -13.71
CA PRO A 93 46.76 -24.03 -15.07
C PRO A 93 47.41 -25.44 -15.29
N LYS A 94 48.02 -26.01 -14.28
CA LYS A 94 48.63 -27.37 -14.37
C LYS A 94 47.52 -28.41 -14.53
N LEU A 95 46.52 -28.41 -13.68
CA LEU A 95 45.41 -29.34 -13.80
C LEU A 95 44.62 -29.10 -15.09
N ALA A 96 44.46 -27.88 -15.54
CA ALA A 96 43.80 -27.57 -16.80
C ALA A 96 44.55 -28.11 -18.04
N SER A 97 45.89 -28.27 -17.94
CA SER A 97 46.72 -28.78 -19.02
C SER A 97 46.80 -30.31 -19.02
N TYR A 98 46.79 -30.95 -17.85
CA TYR A 98 47.07 -32.39 -17.73
C TYR A 98 45.89 -33.19 -17.15
N GLY A 99 44.88 -32.56 -16.52
CA GLY A 99 43.74 -33.25 -15.93
C GLY A 99 42.73 -33.77 -16.95
N SER A 100 42.65 -33.12 -18.14
CA SER A 100 41.78 -33.55 -19.24
C SER A 100 42.41 -33.21 -20.56
N SER A 101 42.13 -34.02 -21.58
CA SER A 101 42.55 -33.73 -22.96
C SER A 101 41.99 -32.42 -23.48
N ASN A 102 40.74 -32.11 -23.10
CA ASN A 102 40.08 -30.83 -23.38
C ASN A 102 39.02 -30.56 -22.30
N TYR A 103 39.39 -29.75 -21.34
CA TYR A 103 38.51 -29.39 -20.22
C TYR A 103 37.26 -28.62 -20.69
N ILE A 104 37.33 -27.88 -21.78
CA ILE A 104 36.18 -27.12 -22.34
C ILE A 104 35.09 -28.10 -22.77
N ILE A 105 35.46 -29.11 -23.57
CA ILE A 105 34.52 -30.16 -24.00
C ILE A 105 34.01 -30.97 -22.84
N ALA A 106 34.88 -31.32 -21.88
CA ALA A 106 34.51 -32.11 -20.71
C ALA A 106 33.49 -31.35 -19.84
N VAL A 107 33.71 -30.04 -19.57
CA VAL A 107 32.79 -29.18 -18.80
C VAL A 107 31.48 -29.01 -19.55
N THR A 108 31.49 -28.79 -20.87
CA THR A 108 30.28 -28.71 -21.70
C THR A 108 29.41 -29.95 -21.60
N GLN A 109 30.01 -31.12 -21.79
CA GLN A 109 29.29 -32.40 -21.73
C GLN A 109 28.74 -32.67 -20.30
N LEU A 110 29.54 -32.34 -19.30
CA LEU A 110 29.09 -32.45 -17.93
C LEU A 110 27.93 -31.53 -17.62
N ALA A 111 27.97 -30.27 -18.10
CA ALA A 111 26.87 -29.32 -17.99
C ALA A 111 25.60 -29.86 -18.63
N GLN A 112 25.69 -30.40 -19.84
CA GLN A 112 24.54 -31.00 -20.53
C GLN A 112 23.97 -32.18 -19.74
N THR A 113 24.82 -33.06 -19.22
CA THR A 113 24.37 -34.25 -18.49
C THR A 113 23.75 -33.87 -17.12
N SER A 114 24.36 -32.95 -16.41
CA SER A 114 23.85 -32.44 -15.13
C SER A 114 22.51 -31.72 -15.33
N LEU A 115 22.39 -30.86 -16.34
CA LEU A 115 21.15 -30.17 -16.69
C LEU A 115 20.02 -31.17 -16.98
N ARG A 116 20.30 -32.21 -17.78
CA ARG A 116 19.33 -33.27 -18.09
C ARG A 116 18.86 -34.00 -16.82
N SER A 117 19.80 -34.28 -15.91
CA SER A 117 19.49 -34.94 -14.65
C SER A 117 18.64 -34.06 -13.72
N VAL A 118 18.90 -32.76 -13.67
CA VAL A 118 18.14 -31.81 -12.84
C VAL A 118 16.74 -31.62 -13.40
N ILE A 119 16.62 -31.35 -14.70
CA ILE A 119 15.31 -31.16 -15.37
C ILE A 119 14.44 -32.41 -15.27
N GLY A 120 15.05 -33.60 -15.42
CA GLY A 120 14.32 -34.87 -15.30
C GLY A 120 13.68 -35.14 -13.93
N LYS A 121 14.05 -34.39 -12.90
CA LYS A 121 13.44 -34.47 -11.55
C LYS A 121 12.30 -33.48 -11.34
N LEU A 122 12.16 -32.48 -12.20
CA LEU A 122 11.20 -31.38 -12.09
C LEU A 122 10.04 -31.55 -13.06
N GLU A 123 8.89 -31.03 -12.67
CA GLU A 123 7.73 -30.85 -13.55
C GLU A 123 7.96 -29.66 -14.48
N LEU A 124 7.25 -29.64 -15.61
CA LEU A 124 7.41 -28.59 -16.60
C LEU A 124 7.20 -27.18 -16.02
N ASP A 125 6.11 -26.97 -15.30
CA ASP A 125 5.77 -25.69 -14.71
C ASP A 125 6.87 -25.19 -13.75
N LYS A 126 7.39 -26.09 -12.91
CA LYS A 126 8.49 -25.79 -11.99
C LYS A 126 9.80 -25.47 -12.71
N THR A 127 10.03 -26.09 -13.87
CA THR A 127 11.22 -25.80 -14.68
C THR A 127 11.23 -24.34 -15.16
N PHE A 128 10.05 -23.75 -15.40
CA PHE A 128 9.95 -22.33 -15.76
C PHE A 128 10.02 -21.40 -14.54
N GLU A 129 9.49 -21.81 -13.40
CA GLU A 129 9.42 -20.99 -12.18
C GLU A 129 10.73 -21.00 -11.39
N GLU A 130 11.39 -22.15 -11.28
CA GLU A 130 12.53 -22.39 -10.37
C GLU A 130 13.88 -22.39 -11.09
N ARG A 131 14.07 -21.51 -12.09
CA ARG A 131 15.33 -21.44 -12.88
C ARG A 131 16.56 -21.24 -12.02
N ASP A 132 16.48 -20.44 -10.96
CA ASP A 132 17.59 -20.16 -10.05
C ASP A 132 18.02 -21.41 -9.29
N ILE A 133 17.08 -22.26 -8.91
CA ILE A 133 17.35 -23.53 -8.22
C ILE A 133 18.02 -24.50 -9.18
N ILE A 134 17.55 -24.55 -10.44
CA ILE A 134 18.17 -25.39 -11.47
C ILE A 134 19.61 -24.95 -11.71
N ASN A 135 19.83 -23.64 -11.90
CA ASN A 135 21.15 -23.06 -12.12
C ASN A 135 22.11 -23.44 -10.98
N ALA A 136 21.68 -23.28 -9.72
CA ALA A 136 22.46 -23.61 -8.55
C ALA A 136 22.79 -25.13 -8.45
N GLN A 137 21.82 -26.00 -8.74
CA GLN A 137 22.02 -27.45 -8.71
C GLN A 137 22.96 -27.93 -9.84
N VAL A 138 22.85 -27.33 -11.01
CA VAL A 138 23.74 -27.62 -12.15
C VAL A 138 25.16 -27.19 -11.82
N VAL A 139 25.36 -25.98 -11.27
CA VAL A 139 26.69 -25.51 -10.82
C VAL A 139 27.29 -26.44 -9.80
N ALA A 140 26.54 -26.82 -8.76
CA ALA A 140 27.03 -27.71 -7.72
C ALA A 140 27.48 -29.10 -8.27
N ALA A 141 26.69 -29.65 -9.21
CA ALA A 141 27.01 -30.93 -9.83
C ALA A 141 28.25 -30.88 -10.75
N ILE A 142 28.49 -29.73 -11.38
CA ILE A 142 29.63 -29.54 -12.27
C ILE A 142 30.89 -29.20 -11.48
N ASP A 143 30.81 -28.38 -10.43
CA ASP A 143 31.94 -27.83 -9.72
C ASP A 143 32.77 -28.98 -9.03
N GLU A 144 32.09 -29.97 -8.49
CA GLU A 144 32.74 -31.16 -7.90
C GLU A 144 33.68 -31.87 -8.88
N ALA A 145 33.26 -32.06 -10.11
CA ALA A 145 34.08 -32.74 -11.13
C ALA A 145 35.09 -31.78 -11.80
N ALA A 146 34.72 -30.52 -12.01
CA ALA A 146 35.52 -29.50 -12.67
C ALA A 146 36.79 -29.14 -11.88
N LEU A 147 36.76 -29.23 -10.55
CA LEU A 147 37.95 -29.07 -9.68
C LEU A 147 39.08 -29.96 -10.05
N ASN A 148 38.81 -31.21 -10.46
CA ASN A 148 39.86 -32.17 -10.90
C ASN A 148 40.55 -31.74 -12.20
N TRP A 149 39.91 -30.86 -12.96
CA TRP A 149 40.47 -30.28 -14.18
C TRP A 149 41.02 -28.87 -13.98
N GLY A 150 41.15 -28.42 -12.73
CA GLY A 150 41.67 -27.09 -12.39
C GLY A 150 40.78 -25.93 -12.87
N VAL A 151 39.52 -26.21 -13.07
CA VAL A 151 38.51 -25.24 -13.52
C VAL A 151 37.47 -25.03 -12.44
N LYS A 152 37.12 -23.81 -12.16
CA LYS A 152 36.04 -23.44 -11.25
C LYS A 152 34.85 -22.91 -12.04
N VAL A 153 33.70 -23.50 -11.80
CA VAL A 153 32.43 -23.00 -12.35
C VAL A 153 31.91 -21.89 -11.43
N LEU A 154 31.62 -20.75 -12.02
CA LEU A 154 31.13 -19.57 -11.27
C LEU A 154 29.61 -19.54 -11.25
N ARG A 155 29.01 -19.71 -12.42
CA ARG A 155 27.55 -19.71 -12.58
C ARG A 155 27.15 -20.42 -13.88
N TYR A 156 25.93 -20.91 -13.87
CA TYR A 156 25.23 -21.42 -15.04
C TYR A 156 23.94 -20.63 -15.23
N GLU A 157 23.62 -20.25 -16.44
CA GLU A 157 22.41 -19.48 -16.79
C GLU A 157 21.66 -20.19 -17.90
N ILE A 158 20.42 -20.54 -17.66
CA ILE A 158 19.53 -21.04 -18.70
C ILE A 158 19.20 -19.89 -19.63
N LYS A 159 19.51 -20.06 -20.92
CA LYS A 159 19.26 -19.07 -21.95
C LYS A 159 17.82 -19.15 -22.46
N ASP A 160 17.40 -20.33 -22.89
CA ASP A 160 16.06 -20.58 -23.38
C ASP A 160 15.51 -21.94 -22.95
N LEU A 161 14.17 -22.00 -22.81
CA LEU A 161 13.40 -23.18 -22.49
C LEU A 161 12.24 -23.26 -23.48
N THR A 162 12.35 -24.12 -24.47
CA THR A 162 11.36 -24.21 -25.56
C THR A 162 10.62 -25.54 -25.49
N PRO A 163 9.37 -25.58 -25.02
CA PRO A 163 8.53 -26.77 -25.12
C PRO A 163 8.01 -26.98 -26.56
N PRO A 164 7.52 -28.17 -26.92
CA PRO A 164 6.83 -28.39 -28.17
C PRO A 164 5.63 -27.45 -28.35
N ASN A 165 5.37 -27.08 -29.61
CA ASN A 165 4.31 -26.09 -29.92
C ASN A 165 2.93 -26.50 -29.41
N GLU A 166 2.59 -27.78 -29.39
CA GLU A 166 1.32 -28.29 -28.87
C GLU A 166 1.15 -27.98 -27.38
N ILE A 167 2.22 -28.20 -26.61
CA ILE A 167 2.25 -27.92 -25.19
C ILE A 167 2.22 -26.41 -24.92
N LEU A 168 2.94 -25.65 -25.74
CA LEU A 168 2.94 -24.19 -25.64
C LEU A 168 1.53 -23.61 -25.81
N HIS A 169 0.79 -24.08 -26.80
CA HIS A 169 -0.61 -23.68 -27.02
C HIS A 169 -1.54 -24.10 -25.87
N ALA A 170 -1.36 -25.32 -25.34
CA ALA A 170 -2.15 -25.77 -24.19
C ALA A 170 -1.87 -24.92 -22.94
N MET A 171 -0.60 -24.65 -22.65
CA MET A 171 -0.20 -23.76 -21.52
C MET A 171 -0.75 -22.34 -21.68
N GLN A 172 -0.66 -21.77 -22.90
CA GLN A 172 -1.20 -20.42 -23.15
C GLN A 172 -2.71 -20.39 -22.91
N SER A 173 -3.44 -21.41 -23.37
CA SER A 173 -4.88 -21.51 -23.13
C SER A 173 -5.21 -21.66 -21.65
N GLN A 174 -4.46 -22.49 -20.92
CA GLN A 174 -4.61 -22.68 -19.48
C GLN A 174 -4.32 -21.38 -18.71
N ILE A 175 -3.21 -20.69 -19.01
CA ILE A 175 -2.84 -19.42 -18.38
C ILE A 175 -3.91 -18.34 -18.66
N THR A 176 -4.43 -18.30 -19.89
CA THR A 176 -5.49 -17.35 -20.26
C THR A 176 -6.76 -17.60 -19.45
N ALA A 177 -7.22 -18.87 -19.40
CA ALA A 177 -8.39 -19.25 -18.61
C ALA A 177 -8.22 -18.98 -17.11
N GLU A 178 -7.03 -19.21 -16.55
CA GLU A 178 -6.75 -18.92 -15.16
C GLU A 178 -6.72 -17.42 -14.88
N ARG A 179 -6.14 -16.62 -15.78
CA ARG A 179 -6.16 -15.16 -15.67
C ARG A 179 -7.57 -14.59 -15.77
N GLU A 180 -8.39 -15.11 -16.68
CA GLU A 180 -9.80 -14.72 -16.81
C GLU A 180 -10.58 -15.07 -15.53
N LYS A 181 -10.38 -16.28 -14.99
CA LYS A 181 -10.99 -16.68 -13.71
C LYS A 181 -10.58 -15.76 -12.56
N ARG A 182 -9.29 -15.48 -12.43
CA ARG A 182 -8.78 -14.55 -11.40
C ARG A 182 -9.34 -13.13 -11.59
N ALA A 183 -9.40 -12.64 -12.81
CA ALA A 183 -10.00 -11.35 -13.13
C ALA A 183 -11.49 -11.29 -12.78
N LEU A 184 -12.25 -12.35 -13.06
CA LEU A 184 -13.66 -12.43 -12.72
C LEU A 184 -13.88 -12.46 -11.20
N ILE A 185 -13.06 -13.22 -10.46
CA ILE A 185 -13.11 -13.27 -9.00
C ILE A 185 -12.80 -11.87 -8.43
N ALA A 186 -11.70 -11.24 -8.87
CA ALA A 186 -11.31 -9.90 -8.40
C ALA A 186 -12.38 -8.85 -8.72
N ALA A 187 -12.98 -8.90 -9.92
CA ALA A 187 -14.08 -8.01 -10.28
C ALA A 187 -15.33 -8.23 -9.41
N SER A 188 -15.64 -9.48 -9.06
CA SER A 188 -16.78 -9.82 -8.20
C SER A 188 -16.54 -9.37 -6.75
N GLU A 189 -15.35 -9.57 -6.24
CA GLU A 189 -14.95 -9.08 -4.91
C GLU A 189 -14.94 -7.55 -4.85
N GLY A 190 -14.45 -6.90 -5.91
CA GLY A 190 -14.49 -5.44 -6.04
C GLY A 190 -15.91 -4.89 -6.00
N ARG A 191 -16.84 -5.49 -6.75
CA ARG A 191 -18.27 -5.11 -6.72
C ARG A 191 -18.91 -5.33 -5.36
N ARG A 192 -18.60 -6.45 -4.72
CA ARG A 192 -19.09 -6.72 -3.35
C ARG A 192 -18.57 -5.69 -2.36
N GLN A 193 -17.30 -5.37 -2.44
CA GLN A 193 -16.69 -4.36 -1.54
C GLN A 193 -17.25 -2.96 -1.81
N GLU A 194 -17.48 -2.62 -3.08
CA GLU A 194 -18.14 -1.38 -3.47
C GLU A 194 -19.54 -1.27 -2.84
N GLN A 195 -20.36 -2.30 -2.93
CA GLN A 195 -21.70 -2.32 -2.33
C GLN A 195 -21.65 -2.19 -0.80
N ILE A 196 -20.71 -2.87 -0.14
CA ILE A 196 -20.51 -2.75 1.30
C ILE A 196 -20.10 -1.31 1.67
N ASN A 197 -19.17 -0.73 0.93
CA ASN A 197 -18.69 0.63 1.19
C ASN A 197 -19.80 1.67 0.96
N ILE A 198 -20.62 1.51 -0.07
CA ILE A 198 -21.78 2.39 -0.32
C ILE A 198 -22.78 2.26 0.84
N ALA A 199 -23.18 1.04 1.22
CA ALA A 199 -24.14 0.81 2.30
C ALA A 199 -23.64 1.30 3.66
N THR A 200 -22.35 1.14 3.96
CA THR A 200 -21.76 1.68 5.18
C THR A 200 -21.71 3.21 5.15
N GLY A 201 -21.33 3.80 4.03
CA GLY A 201 -21.33 5.26 3.86
C GLY A 201 -22.73 5.87 3.97
N GLU A 202 -23.75 5.25 3.39
CA GLU A 202 -25.15 5.70 3.52
C GLU A 202 -25.63 5.60 4.97
N ARG A 203 -25.29 4.51 5.68
CA ARG A 203 -25.63 4.33 7.08
C ARG A 203 -24.98 5.42 7.96
N GLU A 204 -23.70 5.66 7.76
CA GLU A 204 -22.96 6.68 8.52
C GLU A 204 -23.48 8.09 8.22
N ALA A 205 -23.77 8.40 6.95
CA ALA A 205 -24.36 9.66 6.56
C ALA A 205 -25.76 9.87 7.18
N PHE A 206 -26.57 8.80 7.25
CA PHE A 206 -27.89 8.86 7.88
C PHE A 206 -27.79 9.11 9.40
N ILE A 207 -26.87 8.41 10.07
CA ILE A 207 -26.62 8.59 11.51
C ILE A 207 -26.14 10.03 11.77
N ALA A 208 -25.14 10.50 11.04
CA ALA A 208 -24.59 11.84 11.18
C ALA A 208 -25.66 12.93 10.93
N ARG A 209 -26.54 12.74 9.94
CA ARG A 209 -27.67 13.65 9.69
C ARG A 209 -28.65 13.67 10.84
N SER A 210 -29.05 12.49 11.34
CA SER A 210 -29.98 12.37 12.48
C SER A 210 -29.41 12.99 13.75
N GLU A 211 -28.14 12.81 14.03
CA GLU A 211 -27.45 13.43 15.16
C GLU A 211 -27.39 14.95 14.99
N GLY A 212 -27.08 15.42 13.78
CA GLY A 212 -27.11 16.86 13.46
C GLY A 212 -28.47 17.50 13.63
N GLU A 213 -29.54 16.84 13.14
CA GLU A 213 -30.92 17.29 13.32
C GLU A 213 -31.32 17.33 14.82
N LYS A 214 -31.02 16.27 15.56
CA LYS A 214 -31.24 16.21 17.01
C LYS A 214 -30.54 17.38 17.71
N GLN A 215 -29.26 17.61 17.40
CA GLN A 215 -28.49 18.67 18.04
C GLN A 215 -29.02 20.06 17.65
N ALA A 216 -29.45 20.24 16.41
CA ALA A 216 -30.07 21.48 15.97
C ALA A 216 -31.37 21.78 16.71
N VAL A 217 -32.22 20.77 16.95
CA VAL A 217 -33.46 20.92 17.74
C VAL A 217 -33.15 21.25 19.18
N ILE A 218 -32.18 20.59 19.79
CA ILE A 218 -31.76 20.87 21.17
C ILE A 218 -31.24 22.30 21.28
N ASN A 219 -30.29 22.69 20.43
CA ASN A 219 -29.72 24.03 20.44
C ASN A 219 -30.80 25.13 20.23
N LYS A 220 -31.78 24.85 19.36
CA LYS A 220 -32.91 25.75 19.14
C LYS A 220 -33.77 25.87 20.39
N ALA A 221 -34.13 24.75 21.04
CA ALA A 221 -34.95 24.75 22.25
C ALA A 221 -34.23 25.44 23.44
N GLU A 222 -32.94 25.24 23.57
CA GLU A 222 -32.10 25.93 24.57
C GLU A 222 -32.03 27.45 24.27
N GLY A 223 -31.86 27.84 23.02
CA GLY A 223 -31.88 29.23 22.59
C GLY A 223 -33.23 29.91 22.85
N ASP A 224 -34.32 29.22 22.53
CA ASP A 224 -35.69 29.72 22.79
C ASP A 224 -35.94 29.86 24.30
N ALA A 225 -35.53 28.86 25.10
CA ALA A 225 -35.67 28.92 26.56
C ALA A 225 -34.83 30.07 27.18
N ALA A 226 -33.58 30.23 26.71
CA ALA A 226 -32.72 31.33 27.18
C ALA A 226 -33.30 32.71 26.76
N SER A 227 -33.87 32.81 25.58
CA SER A 227 -34.56 34.02 25.13
C SER A 227 -35.77 34.35 26.00
N ILE A 228 -36.62 33.37 26.31
CA ILE A 228 -37.79 33.55 27.17
C ILE A 228 -37.36 33.99 28.59
N LEU A 229 -36.33 33.36 29.15
CA LEU A 229 -35.79 33.76 30.45
C LEU A 229 -35.24 35.18 30.43
N ALA A 230 -34.45 35.53 29.43
CA ALA A 230 -33.91 36.90 29.29
C ALA A 230 -35.02 37.96 29.18
N VAL A 231 -36.08 37.66 28.39
CA VAL A 231 -37.25 38.56 28.27
C VAL A 231 -38.00 38.63 29.62
N ALA A 232 -38.17 37.49 30.34
CA ALA A 232 -38.86 37.50 31.62
C ALA A 232 -38.08 38.29 32.68
N GLU A 233 -36.76 38.14 32.74
CA GLU A 233 -35.91 38.91 33.65
C GLU A 233 -35.93 40.42 33.29
N ALA A 234 -35.83 40.77 32.00
CA ALA A 234 -35.91 42.13 31.58
C ALA A 234 -37.27 42.78 31.89
N THR A 235 -38.37 42.03 31.74
CA THR A 235 -39.71 42.51 32.09
C THR A 235 -39.90 42.63 33.61
N ALA A 236 -39.39 41.69 34.41
CA ALA A 236 -39.39 41.75 35.88
C ALA A 236 -38.64 42.99 36.38
N GLN A 237 -37.45 43.25 35.84
CA GLN A 237 -36.64 44.45 36.16
C GLN A 237 -37.35 45.74 35.73
N ALA A 238 -38.03 45.74 34.59
CA ALA A 238 -38.81 46.90 34.13
C ALA A 238 -39.98 47.19 35.05
N ILE A 239 -40.70 46.15 35.49
CA ILE A 239 -41.80 46.26 36.45
C ILE A 239 -41.30 46.77 37.81
N GLU A 240 -40.18 46.24 38.31
CA GLU A 240 -39.59 46.69 39.59
C GLU A 240 -39.16 48.19 39.51
N ARG A 241 -38.55 48.60 38.41
CA ARG A 241 -38.18 50.01 38.16
C ARG A 241 -39.42 50.92 38.07
N ILE A 242 -40.49 50.45 37.42
CA ILE A 242 -41.76 51.18 37.37
C ILE A 242 -42.38 51.28 38.76
N ALA A 243 -42.45 50.19 39.53
CA ALA A 243 -42.96 50.19 40.89
C ALA A 243 -42.17 51.12 41.81
N SER A 244 -40.83 51.15 41.70
CA SER A 244 -40.00 52.08 42.46
C SER A 244 -40.18 53.55 41.99
N ALA A 245 -40.50 53.78 40.75
CA ALA A 245 -40.80 55.12 40.25
C ALA A 245 -42.16 55.63 40.72
N ILE A 246 -43.18 54.78 40.92
CA ILE A 246 -44.52 55.15 41.40
C ILE A 246 -44.46 55.61 42.86
N GLN A 247 -43.55 55.06 43.69
CA GLN A 247 -43.39 55.43 45.07
C GLN A 247 -42.77 56.81 45.29
N LYS A 248 -42.27 57.47 44.22
CA LYS A 248 -41.77 58.85 44.35
C LYS A 248 -42.88 59.86 44.14
N PRO A 249 -42.82 61.05 44.82
CA PRO A 249 -43.85 62.08 44.71
C PRO A 249 -43.98 62.52 43.22
N GLY A 250 -45.19 62.38 42.64
CA GLY A 250 -45.51 62.67 41.26
C GLY A 250 -45.30 61.48 40.26
N GLY A 251 -44.88 60.30 40.74
CA GLY A 251 -44.61 59.13 39.90
C GLY A 251 -45.89 58.52 39.28
N GLU A 252 -47.02 58.57 40.04
CA GLU A 252 -48.28 58.03 39.54
C GLU A 252 -48.80 58.71 38.27
N GLN A 253 -48.69 60.05 38.25
CA GLN A 253 -49.09 60.85 37.06
C GLN A 253 -48.20 60.58 35.87
N ALA A 254 -46.90 60.37 36.07
CA ALA A 254 -45.95 60.06 34.98
C ALA A 254 -46.21 58.66 34.38
N VAL A 255 -46.60 57.67 35.23
CA VAL A 255 -46.94 56.33 34.72
C VAL A 255 -48.25 56.32 33.95
N GLN A 256 -49.26 57.07 34.41
CA GLN A 256 -50.53 57.26 33.67
C GLN A 256 -50.30 57.90 32.28
N LEU A 257 -49.40 58.90 32.19
CA LEU A 257 -49.00 59.49 30.93
C LEU A 257 -48.31 58.46 30.02
N LYS A 258 -47.42 57.66 30.57
CA LYS A 258 -46.70 56.62 29.80
C LYS A 258 -47.62 55.51 29.28
N VAL A 259 -48.58 55.08 30.08
CA VAL A 259 -49.61 54.11 29.70
C VAL A 259 -50.51 54.69 28.58
N ALA A 260 -50.88 55.94 28.71
CA ALA A 260 -51.66 56.65 27.68
C ALA A 260 -50.86 56.77 26.36
N GLU A 261 -49.57 57.10 26.44
CA GLU A 261 -48.67 57.16 25.28
C GLU A 261 -48.53 55.79 24.60
N GLN A 262 -48.33 54.70 25.36
CA GLN A 262 -48.25 53.32 24.83
C GLN A 262 -49.60 52.87 24.22
N ALA A 263 -50.71 53.25 24.81
CA ALA A 263 -52.04 52.98 24.27
C ALA A 263 -52.20 53.65 22.90
N VAL A 264 -51.80 54.94 22.76
CA VAL A 264 -51.84 55.66 21.50
C VAL A 264 -50.93 55.01 20.45
N ILE A 265 -49.74 54.57 20.84
CA ILE A 265 -48.83 53.88 19.92
C ILE A 265 -49.41 52.51 19.51
N ALA A 266 -50.00 51.74 20.44
CA ALA A 266 -50.65 50.49 20.11
C ALA A 266 -51.86 50.67 19.17
N TYR A 267 -52.68 51.71 19.39
CA TYR A 267 -53.77 52.08 18.51
C TYR A 267 -53.27 52.53 17.11
N SER A 268 -52.15 53.28 17.07
CA SER A 268 -51.56 53.69 15.79
C SER A 268 -51.03 52.50 14.96
N LYS A 269 -50.42 51.48 15.60
CA LYS A 269 -50.01 50.25 14.95
C LYS A 269 -51.20 49.44 14.44
N VAL A 270 -52.24 49.28 15.25
CA VAL A 270 -53.45 48.60 14.81
C VAL A 270 -54.14 49.36 13.66
N ALA A 271 -54.08 50.68 13.67
CA ALA A 271 -54.60 51.51 12.56
C ALA A 271 -53.76 51.41 11.27
N GLN A 272 -52.45 51.15 11.37
CA GLN A 272 -51.58 50.94 10.18
C GLN A 272 -51.77 49.55 9.58
N ASP A 273 -52.05 48.53 10.36
CA ASP A 273 -52.15 47.15 9.87
C ASP A 273 -53.58 46.70 9.53
N ALA A 274 -54.62 47.47 9.92
CA ALA A 274 -55.99 47.04 9.73
C ALA A 274 -56.69 47.74 8.57
N LYS A 275 -57.11 46.95 7.60
CA LYS A 275 -58.15 47.36 6.59
C LYS A 275 -59.57 47.42 7.18
N THR A 276 -59.67 47.55 8.50
CA THR A 276 -60.97 47.49 9.19
C THR A 276 -61.24 48.83 9.90
N THR A 277 -62.44 49.39 9.71
CA THR A 277 -62.87 50.62 10.39
C THR A 277 -62.99 50.42 11.88
N LEU A 278 -62.12 51.03 12.67
CA LEU A 278 -62.13 50.96 14.14
C LEU A 278 -63.10 52.07 14.64
N ILE A 279 -64.21 51.69 15.23
CA ILE A 279 -65.11 52.61 15.93
C ILE A 279 -64.63 52.78 17.36
N VAL A 280 -64.04 53.94 17.66
CA VAL A 280 -63.59 54.28 19.01
C VAL A 280 -64.69 54.94 19.77
N PRO A 281 -65.22 54.39 20.91
CA PRO A 281 -66.23 55.12 21.68
C PRO A 281 -65.61 56.34 22.41
N GLY A 282 -66.26 57.48 22.34
CA GLY A 282 -65.71 58.76 22.79
C GLY A 282 -65.64 59.01 24.31
N ASN A 283 -65.91 58.01 25.12
CA ASN A 283 -65.87 58.14 26.60
C ASN A 283 -64.83 57.35 27.22
N MET A 284 -63.81 57.96 27.83
CA MET A 284 -62.65 57.35 28.49
C MET A 284 -63.04 56.54 29.73
N THR A 285 -64.26 56.62 30.25
CA THR A 285 -64.72 55.80 31.43
C THR A 285 -65.02 54.33 31.07
N GLU A 286 -65.27 53.99 29.82
CA GLU A 286 -65.50 52.61 29.39
C GLU A 286 -64.21 51.78 29.21
N VAL A 287 -63.08 52.42 28.99
CA VAL A 287 -61.76 51.72 28.89
C VAL A 287 -61.33 51.13 30.21
N SER A 288 -61.69 51.79 31.33
CA SER A 288 -61.42 51.27 32.68
C SER A 288 -62.26 50.02 33.00
N SER A 289 -63.46 49.89 32.43
CA SER A 289 -64.33 48.72 32.61
C SER A 289 -63.85 47.53 31.77
N LEU A 290 -63.27 47.79 30.59
CA LEU A 290 -62.63 46.75 29.77
C LEU A 290 -61.34 46.24 30.38
N ILE A 291 -60.54 47.09 31.02
CA ILE A 291 -59.33 46.65 31.76
C ILE A 291 -59.73 45.84 32.99
N ALA A 292 -60.79 46.23 33.74
CA ALA A 292 -61.30 45.52 34.85
C ALA A 292 -61.88 44.14 34.47
N SER A 293 -62.55 44.01 33.33
CA SER A 293 -63.05 42.73 32.79
C SER A 293 -61.93 41.83 32.26
N ALA A 294 -60.89 42.39 31.67
CA ALA A 294 -59.68 41.65 31.26
C ALA A 294 -58.90 41.15 32.48
N MET A 295 -58.81 41.93 33.54
CA MET A 295 -58.17 41.53 34.79
C MET A 295 -58.95 40.41 35.50
N GLN A 296 -60.30 40.43 35.45
CA GLN A 296 -61.13 39.35 35.97
C GLN A 296 -60.98 38.04 35.15
N MET A 297 -60.78 38.13 33.81
CA MET A 297 -60.48 36.97 33.01
C MET A 297 -59.15 36.36 33.36
N VAL A 298 -58.10 37.16 33.52
CA VAL A 298 -56.76 36.67 33.94
C VAL A 298 -56.82 36.01 35.29
N THR A 299 -57.57 36.54 36.24
CA THR A 299 -57.75 35.93 37.56
C THR A 299 -58.52 34.60 37.49
N ARG A 300 -59.50 34.47 36.58
CA ARG A 300 -60.21 33.21 36.33
C ARG A 300 -59.33 32.14 35.70
N VAL A 301 -58.52 32.50 34.71
CA VAL A 301 -57.58 31.59 34.08
C VAL A 301 -56.51 31.11 35.08
N ARG A 302 -56.06 32.01 35.97
CA ARG A 302 -55.10 31.64 37.05
C ARG A 302 -55.74 30.65 38.05
N HIS A 303 -57.01 30.80 38.37
CA HIS A 303 -57.70 29.87 39.27
C HIS A 303 -57.96 28.52 38.62
N GLN A 304 -58.24 28.47 37.32
CA GLN A 304 -58.35 27.23 36.57
C GLN A 304 -56.99 26.53 36.41
N MET A 305 -55.89 27.26 36.19
CA MET A 305 -54.56 26.68 36.13
C MET A 305 -54.11 26.09 37.47
N THR A 306 -54.46 26.72 38.58
CA THR A 306 -54.16 26.17 39.93
C THR A 306 -54.91 24.87 40.18
N GLN A 307 -56.17 24.78 39.76
CA GLN A 307 -56.95 23.53 39.89
C GLN A 307 -56.39 22.40 38.99
N VAL A 308 -55.87 22.70 37.81
CA VAL A 308 -55.24 21.71 36.93
C VAL A 308 -53.91 21.23 37.52
N VAL A 309 -53.10 22.11 38.12
CA VAL A 309 -51.85 21.77 38.79
C VAL A 309 -52.09 20.89 40.03
N ASP A 310 -53.18 21.16 40.79
CA ASP A 310 -53.54 20.34 41.94
C ASP A 310 -54.12 18.96 41.53
N LEU A 311 -54.74 18.82 40.38
CA LEU A 311 -55.14 17.54 39.80
C LEU A 311 -53.95 16.67 39.42
N TYR A 312 -52.85 17.26 38.91
CA TYR A 312 -51.60 16.53 38.62
C TYR A 312 -50.73 16.24 39.85
N ARG A 313 -51.03 16.84 40.99
CA ARG A 313 -50.35 16.63 42.28
C ARG A 313 -51.01 15.56 43.16
N SER A 314 -52.13 14.96 42.72
CA SER A 314 -52.81 13.87 43.43
C SER A 314 -52.03 12.57 43.25
N PRO A 315 -51.70 11.84 44.34
CA PRO A 315 -50.86 10.63 44.29
C PRO A 315 -51.53 9.38 43.65
N TYR A 316 -52.67 9.52 43.00
CA TYR A 316 -53.44 8.41 42.44
C TYR A 316 -53.29 8.15 40.96
N PHE A 317 -52.35 8.82 40.27
CA PHE A 317 -52.17 8.64 38.82
C PHE A 317 -50.95 7.80 38.41
N PHE A 318 -50.26 7.14 39.33
CA PHE A 318 -49.14 6.27 39.07
C PHE A 318 -49.36 4.84 39.57
N THR A 319 -50.46 4.19 39.16
CA THR A 319 -50.56 2.71 39.19
C THR A 319 -51.47 2.28 38.08
N THR A 320 -50.88 1.76 37.05
CA THR A 320 -51.33 0.69 36.14
C THR A 320 -50.77 0.94 34.72
N THR A 321 -49.64 0.36 34.45
CA THR A 321 -49.37 -0.38 33.20
C THR A 321 -47.94 -0.96 33.27
N THR A 322 -47.78 -2.02 34.11
CA THR A 322 -46.77 -3.03 33.87
C THR A 322 -47.55 -4.29 33.51
N GLY A 323 -47.58 -4.60 32.25
CA GLY A 323 -48.23 -5.79 31.75
C GLY A 323 -47.74 -6.17 30.38
N SER A 324 -46.78 -7.10 30.37
CA SER A 324 -46.63 -8.16 29.35
C SER A 324 -46.40 -7.77 27.88
N PHE A 325 -45.14 -7.89 27.42
CA PHE A 325 -44.86 -8.47 26.13
C PHE A 325 -43.65 -9.41 26.21
N ALA A 326 -43.97 -10.69 26.45
CA ALA A 326 -43.13 -11.80 26.07
C ALA A 326 -43.70 -12.40 24.78
N HIS A 327 -42.78 -12.87 23.91
CA HIS A 327 -43.00 -13.69 22.72
C HIS A 327 -43.57 -13.01 21.44
N PHE A 328 -42.73 -12.67 20.49
CA PHE A 328 -42.49 -13.42 19.25
C PHE A 328 -41.17 -13.01 18.64
#